data_be89757a22fef71928e9b1bbf060f815
#
_entry.id   be89757a22fef71928e9b1bbf060f815
#
_cell.length_a   1.000
_cell.length_b   1.000
_cell.length_c   1.000
_cell.angle_alpha   90.00
_cell.angle_beta   90.00
_cell.angle_gamma   90.00
#
_symmetry.space_group_name_H-M   'P 1'
#
loop_
_entity.id
_entity.type
_entity.pdbx_description
1 polymer ?
#
loop_
_entity_poly.entity_id
_entity_poly.type
_entity_poly.pdbx_seq_one_letter_code
_entity_poly.pdbx_strand_id
1 'polypeptide(L)'
;MSNVMPPIPPTLAMPFYYASLQTHWLYFPVELELARKALSKTACEPFVFSDLDTAVAVLNFQRYTSTGNSYLGTTVEVEFNILAFPTSQRGRVPTSMTLMKYLYGEDYQKVIGPFRLHVPASSAVAVSAGRALFGEPKFVSLFETAVPSLNNPPPSTPIRGELRGVTFQSPSKWEYTVQTAVRSGGTVMDPTFSPGAPIYTLQVDLDGLAPIGANATEMVEYGHLGLLPPHHELTSEGFAWTEDHPRPTGALVGGRWNLFGVYGVCEIGGSTPYALTFGTATGSSMMLDMQRLIGGKRPVAVGLFESPPAAAESRAFYVDPEAEGEAR
;
A
#
# COMPACT_ATOMS: atom_id res chain seq x y z
N MET A 1 -0.70 26.81 18.65
CA MET A 1 -0.16 25.43 18.45
C MET A 1 -0.53 25.04 17.05
N SER A 2 0.45 24.73 16.20
CA SER A 2 0.20 24.19 14.87
C SER A 2 -0.53 22.84 14.99
N ASN A 3 -1.55 22.63 14.16
CA ASN A 3 -2.22 21.31 14.06
C ASN A 3 -1.19 20.31 13.50
N VAL A 4 -0.74 19.38 14.34
CA VAL A 4 0.17 18.30 13.92
C VAL A 4 -0.54 17.16 13.19
N MET A 5 -1.86 17.23 13.05
CA MET A 5 -2.69 16.17 12.46
C MET A 5 -3.71 16.76 11.49
N PRO A 6 -3.86 16.16 10.29
CA PRO A 6 -4.92 16.55 9.35
C PRO A 6 -6.30 16.46 10.00
N PRO A 7 -7.26 17.32 9.60
CA PRO A 7 -8.63 17.22 10.08
C PRO A 7 -9.26 15.89 9.65
N ILE A 8 -10.08 15.29 10.53
CA ILE A 8 -10.85 14.09 10.20
C ILE A 8 -12.20 14.55 9.66
N PRO A 9 -12.57 14.19 8.41
CA PRO A 9 -13.89 14.46 7.89
C PRO A 9 -14.98 13.90 8.83
N PRO A 10 -16.11 14.59 9.02
CA PRO A 10 -17.16 14.15 9.95
C PRO A 10 -17.77 12.77 9.64
N THR A 11 -17.62 12.33 8.39
CA THR A 11 -18.09 11.02 7.90
C THR A 11 -17.16 9.87 8.22
N LEU A 12 -15.95 10.15 8.74
CA LEU A 12 -14.95 9.14 9.04
C LEU A 12 -14.65 9.10 10.53
N ALA A 13 -14.32 7.92 11.03
CA ALA A 13 -13.85 7.72 12.40
C ALA A 13 -12.44 7.11 12.38
N MET A 14 -11.59 7.57 13.29
CA MET A 14 -10.22 7.05 13.45
C MET A 14 -10.02 6.55 14.88
N PRO A 15 -9.17 5.54 15.10
CA PRO A 15 -8.40 4.81 14.09
C PRO A 15 -9.26 3.82 13.30
N PHE A 16 -8.77 3.39 12.13
CA PHE A 16 -9.38 2.27 11.41
C PHE A 16 -8.94 0.94 12.05
N TYR A 17 -9.92 0.05 12.24
CA TYR A 17 -9.67 -1.31 12.68
C TYR A 17 -10.00 -2.29 11.56
N TYR A 18 -9.12 -3.24 11.33
CA TYR A 18 -9.26 -4.28 10.32
C TYR A 18 -9.58 -5.61 11.01
N ALA A 19 -10.73 -6.20 10.71
CA ALA A 19 -11.15 -7.48 11.27
C ALA A 19 -10.34 -8.64 10.69
N SER A 20 -9.95 -8.51 9.43
CA SER A 20 -9.04 -9.43 8.76
C SER A 20 -8.19 -8.66 7.76
N LEU A 21 -6.99 -9.09 7.57
CA LEU A 21 -6.07 -8.58 6.57
C LEU A 21 -5.27 -9.73 5.98
N GLN A 22 -5.29 -9.83 4.67
CA GLN A 22 -4.44 -10.73 3.90
C GLN A 22 -3.61 -9.88 2.95
N THR A 23 -2.31 -9.99 3.02
CA THR A 23 -1.45 -9.13 2.22
C THR A 23 -0.12 -9.78 1.89
N HIS A 24 0.46 -9.39 0.77
CA HIS A 24 1.86 -9.57 0.46
C HIS A 24 2.49 -8.26 -0.03
N TRP A 25 3.77 -8.10 0.23
CA TRP A 25 4.61 -7.01 -0.26
C TRP A 25 5.73 -7.64 -1.10
N LEU A 26 5.83 -7.26 -2.37
CA LEU A 26 6.94 -7.65 -3.24
C LEU A 26 7.90 -6.48 -3.41
N TYR A 27 9.18 -6.70 -3.15
CA TYR A 27 10.21 -5.67 -3.12
C TYR A 27 11.11 -5.78 -4.34
N PHE A 28 11.18 -4.69 -5.13
CA PHE A 28 11.90 -4.63 -6.41
C PHE A 28 13.04 -3.63 -6.35
N PRO A 29 14.29 -4.05 -6.63
CA PRO A 29 15.37 -3.10 -6.85
C PRO A 29 15.05 -2.19 -8.04
N VAL A 30 15.17 -0.87 -7.86
CA VAL A 30 14.89 0.11 -8.91
C VAL A 30 16.02 1.12 -9.02
N GLU A 31 16.23 1.62 -10.24
CA GLU A 31 17.24 2.62 -10.49
C GLU A 31 17.00 3.86 -9.63
N LEU A 32 18.04 4.32 -8.93
CA LEU A 32 17.97 5.44 -8.00
C LEU A 32 17.46 6.72 -8.67
N GLU A 33 17.93 7.01 -9.87
CA GLU A 33 17.52 8.22 -10.59
C GLU A 33 16.04 8.20 -11.01
N LEU A 34 15.52 7.01 -11.37
CA LEU A 34 14.09 6.86 -11.66
C LEU A 34 13.25 7.03 -10.38
N ALA A 35 13.71 6.48 -9.26
CA ALA A 35 13.05 6.66 -7.96
C ALA A 35 13.07 8.13 -7.51
N ARG A 36 14.21 8.82 -7.64
CA ARG A 36 14.32 10.26 -7.37
C ARG A 36 13.37 11.10 -8.23
N LYS A 37 13.27 10.75 -9.52
CA LYS A 37 12.37 11.43 -10.45
C LYS A 37 10.89 11.24 -10.02
N ALA A 38 10.51 10.03 -9.62
CA ALA A 38 9.16 9.76 -9.13
C ALA A 38 8.83 10.54 -7.85
N LEU A 39 9.79 10.76 -6.98
CA LEU A 39 9.63 11.48 -5.71
C LEU A 39 9.95 12.98 -5.78
N SER A 40 10.27 13.53 -6.95
CA SER A 40 10.85 14.87 -7.09
C SER A 40 10.03 16.04 -6.54
N LYS A 41 8.73 15.84 -6.31
CA LYS A 41 7.81 16.88 -5.78
C LYS A 41 7.25 16.55 -4.39
N THR A 42 7.77 15.52 -3.74
CA THR A 42 7.11 14.92 -2.57
C THR A 42 7.73 15.31 -1.23
N ALA A 43 8.83 16.03 -1.20
CA ALA A 43 9.68 16.25 -0.04
C ALA A 43 10.20 14.97 0.61
N CYS A 44 10.20 13.86 -0.15
CA CYS A 44 10.81 12.58 0.23
C CYS A 44 11.99 12.24 -0.66
N GLU A 45 12.89 11.43 -0.13
CA GLU A 45 14.00 10.86 -0.86
C GLU A 45 13.95 9.33 -0.80
N PRO A 46 14.29 8.63 -1.92
CA PRO A 46 14.37 7.18 -1.88
C PRO A 46 15.51 6.75 -0.96
N PHE A 47 15.26 5.73 -0.13
CA PHE A 47 16.31 5.12 0.65
C PHE A 47 17.11 4.14 -0.21
N VAL A 48 18.45 4.20 -0.09
CA VAL A 48 19.38 3.30 -0.79
C VAL A 48 19.82 2.20 0.18
N PHE A 49 19.51 0.96 -0.15
CA PHE A 49 19.89 -0.19 0.67
C PHE A 49 21.33 -0.62 0.34
N SER A 50 22.12 -0.84 1.38
CA SER A 50 23.58 -1.08 1.25
C SER A 50 23.96 -2.41 0.59
N ASP A 51 23.05 -3.38 0.58
CA ASP A 51 23.22 -4.68 -0.08
C ASP A 51 22.79 -4.66 -1.56
N LEU A 52 21.98 -3.68 -1.96
CA LEU A 52 21.47 -3.54 -3.32
C LEU A 52 22.12 -2.39 -4.09
N ASP A 53 22.73 -1.44 -3.38
CA ASP A 53 23.26 -0.17 -3.92
C ASP A 53 22.24 0.58 -4.79
N THR A 54 20.95 0.45 -4.46
CA THR A 54 19.84 1.03 -5.22
C THR A 54 18.62 1.31 -4.34
N ALA A 55 17.65 2.00 -4.90
CA ALA A 55 16.35 2.19 -4.27
C ALA A 55 15.47 0.94 -4.43
N VAL A 56 14.36 0.88 -3.69
CA VAL A 56 13.41 -0.23 -3.73
C VAL A 56 12.01 0.31 -3.95
N ALA A 57 11.32 -0.23 -4.98
CA ALA A 57 9.89 -0.12 -5.13
C ALA A 57 9.18 -1.30 -4.48
N VAL A 58 7.96 -1.06 -4.01
CA VAL A 58 7.14 -2.08 -3.35
C VAL A 58 5.81 -2.18 -4.06
N LEU A 59 5.40 -3.39 -4.39
CA LEU A 59 4.06 -3.70 -4.84
C LEU A 59 3.36 -4.47 -3.72
N ASN A 60 2.41 -3.82 -3.08
CA ASN A 60 1.65 -4.37 -1.97
C ASN A 60 0.24 -4.70 -2.43
N PHE A 61 -0.18 -5.94 -2.24
CA PHE A 61 -1.57 -6.37 -2.41
C PHE A 61 -2.20 -6.56 -1.05
N GLN A 62 -3.40 -6.05 -0.88
CA GLN A 62 -4.17 -6.17 0.36
C GLN A 62 -5.60 -6.60 0.06
N ARG A 63 -6.10 -7.51 0.88
CA ARG A 63 -7.52 -7.82 0.99
C ARG A 63 -7.90 -7.74 2.46
N TYR A 64 -8.81 -6.85 2.80
CA TYR A 64 -9.16 -6.62 4.19
C TYR A 64 -10.65 -6.38 4.40
N THR A 65 -11.08 -6.62 5.63
CA THR A 65 -12.42 -6.27 6.11
C THR A 65 -12.25 -5.32 7.28
N SER A 66 -12.77 -4.10 7.15
CA SER A 66 -12.70 -3.12 8.23
C SER A 66 -13.90 -3.23 9.16
N THR A 67 -13.66 -2.96 10.45
CA THR A 67 -14.71 -2.86 11.49
C THR A 67 -14.79 -1.44 12.01
N GLY A 68 -15.97 -1.03 12.46
CA GLY A 68 -16.18 0.28 13.10
C GLY A 68 -16.67 1.38 12.15
N ASN A 69 -16.32 1.32 10.87
CA ASN A 69 -17.00 2.07 9.83
C ASN A 69 -17.79 1.06 9.00
N SER A 70 -19.06 0.87 9.31
CA SER A 70 -19.95 -0.19 8.79
C SER A 70 -20.16 -0.18 7.27
N TYR A 71 -19.48 0.69 6.54
CA TYR A 71 -19.59 0.87 5.10
C TYR A 71 -18.50 0.15 4.29
N LEU A 72 -17.50 -0.40 4.97
CA LEU A 72 -16.33 -0.91 4.28
C LEU A 72 -16.35 -2.42 4.10
N GLY A 73 -17.32 -3.08 3.72
CA GLY A 73 -17.26 -4.53 3.40
C GLY A 73 -15.85 -5.08 3.13
N THR A 74 -15.69 -6.07 2.36
CA THR A 74 -14.36 -6.53 1.93
C THR A 74 -13.80 -5.58 0.87
N THR A 75 -12.62 -5.04 1.13
CA THR A 75 -11.88 -4.19 0.19
C THR A 75 -10.67 -4.94 -0.35
N VAL A 76 -10.46 -4.87 -1.65
CA VAL A 76 -9.20 -5.24 -2.31
C VAL A 76 -8.49 -3.96 -2.70
N GLU A 77 -7.21 -3.90 -2.41
CA GLU A 77 -6.36 -2.74 -2.63
C GLU A 77 -4.99 -3.18 -3.08
N VAL A 78 -4.37 -2.39 -3.93
CA VAL A 78 -2.96 -2.51 -4.26
C VAL A 78 -2.29 -1.18 -4.01
N GLU A 79 -1.06 -1.22 -3.54
CA GLU A 79 -0.22 -0.05 -3.43
C GLU A 79 1.05 -0.24 -4.25
N PHE A 80 1.39 0.74 -5.06
CA PHE A 80 2.68 0.82 -5.73
C PHE A 80 3.47 1.98 -5.12
N ASN A 81 4.56 1.66 -4.46
CA ASN A 81 5.27 2.54 -3.55
C ASN A 81 6.76 2.57 -3.86
N ILE A 82 7.47 3.57 -3.32
CA ILE A 82 8.94 3.59 -3.19
C ILE A 82 9.29 3.67 -1.72
N LEU A 83 10.23 2.85 -1.24
CA LEU A 83 10.77 3.01 0.11
C LEU A 83 11.58 4.29 0.20
N ALA A 84 11.12 5.20 1.04
CA ALA A 84 11.57 6.57 1.11
C ALA A 84 11.59 7.09 2.55
N PHE A 85 12.14 8.26 2.73
CA PHE A 85 12.11 9.00 3.99
C PHE A 85 11.91 10.50 3.72
N PRO A 86 11.29 11.25 4.64
CA PRO A 86 11.17 12.70 4.53
C PRO A 86 12.55 13.37 4.55
N THR A 87 12.78 14.34 3.64
CA THR A 87 14.05 15.08 3.58
C THR A 87 14.38 15.79 4.87
N SER A 88 13.37 16.30 5.57
CA SER A 88 13.49 16.94 6.89
C SER A 88 14.00 15.99 7.99
N GLN A 89 13.83 14.68 7.80
CA GLN A 89 14.24 13.67 8.77
C GLN A 89 15.54 12.94 8.39
N ARG A 90 16.28 13.44 7.42
CA ARG A 90 17.55 12.83 6.96
C ARG A 90 18.52 12.52 8.08
N GLY A 91 18.63 13.38 9.11
CA GLY A 91 19.51 13.14 10.26
C GLY A 91 19.13 11.97 11.17
N ARG A 92 17.92 11.41 10.97
CA ARG A 92 17.41 10.23 11.72
C ARG A 92 17.51 8.95 10.92
N VAL A 93 17.83 9.03 9.64
CA VAL A 93 17.95 7.87 8.75
C VAL A 93 19.25 7.13 9.05
N PRO A 94 19.24 5.79 9.17
CA PRO A 94 20.47 5.03 9.34
C PRO A 94 21.41 5.22 8.14
N THR A 95 22.71 5.35 8.41
CA THR A 95 23.73 5.56 7.37
C THR A 95 23.96 4.32 6.50
N SER A 96 23.61 3.15 6.99
CA SER A 96 23.71 1.88 6.27
C SER A 96 22.68 0.91 6.82
N MET A 97 21.92 0.28 5.91
CA MET A 97 20.95 -0.74 6.24
C MET A 97 20.75 -1.65 5.02
N THR A 98 20.70 -2.96 5.22
CA THR A 98 20.32 -3.91 4.16
C THR A 98 18.79 -4.01 4.07
N LEU A 99 18.28 -4.45 2.91
CA LEU A 99 16.84 -4.62 2.73
C LEU A 99 16.27 -5.59 3.78
N MET A 100 16.91 -6.73 3.99
CA MET A 100 16.41 -7.72 4.95
C MET A 100 16.42 -7.20 6.39
N LYS A 101 17.40 -6.39 6.80
CA LYS A 101 17.40 -5.74 8.11
C LYS A 101 16.22 -4.79 8.28
N TYR A 102 15.94 -3.99 7.26
CA TYR A 102 14.74 -3.13 7.24
C TYR A 102 13.46 -3.96 7.38
N LEU A 103 13.30 -5.01 6.57
CA LEU A 103 12.13 -5.89 6.62
C LEU A 103 11.99 -6.60 7.97
N TYR A 104 13.11 -6.91 8.60
CA TYR A 104 13.16 -7.50 9.95
C TYR A 104 12.77 -6.54 11.07
N GLY A 105 12.69 -5.24 10.74
CA GLY A 105 12.28 -4.21 11.68
C GLY A 105 13.42 -3.53 12.41
N GLU A 106 14.64 -3.59 11.90
CA GLU A 106 15.81 -2.93 12.50
C GLU A 106 15.84 -1.40 12.28
N ASP A 107 14.89 -0.83 11.54
CA ASP A 107 14.67 0.62 11.53
C ASP A 107 13.97 1.08 12.83
N TYR A 108 14.74 1.27 13.86
CA TYR A 108 14.24 1.69 15.19
C TYR A 108 13.64 3.09 15.19
N GLN A 109 14.06 3.94 14.26
CA GLN A 109 13.55 5.31 14.16
C GLN A 109 12.21 5.38 13.45
N LYS A 110 11.84 4.32 12.72
CA LYS A 110 10.61 4.29 11.91
C LYS A 110 10.47 5.50 11.01
N VAL A 111 11.55 5.80 10.28
CA VAL A 111 11.64 6.93 9.36
C VAL A 111 11.59 6.48 7.92
N ILE A 112 12.07 5.26 7.63
CA ILE A 112 12.00 4.68 6.29
C ILE A 112 10.64 3.99 6.15
N GLY A 113 9.93 4.31 5.06
CA GLY A 113 8.64 3.70 4.79
C GLY A 113 8.20 3.83 3.33
N PRO A 114 7.15 3.13 2.91
CA PRO A 114 6.59 3.27 1.58
C PRO A 114 5.99 4.68 1.38
N PHE A 115 6.47 5.38 0.35
CA PHE A 115 5.78 6.54 -0.20
C PHE A 115 4.84 6.06 -1.31
N ARG A 116 3.58 6.38 -1.18
CA ARG A 116 2.52 5.90 -2.08
C ARG A 116 2.51 6.67 -3.39
N LEU A 117 2.81 5.98 -4.50
CA LEU A 117 2.74 6.54 -5.84
C LEU A 117 1.36 6.33 -6.48
N HIS A 118 0.78 5.15 -6.31
CA HIS A 118 -0.53 4.75 -6.85
C HIS A 118 -1.21 3.75 -5.94
N VAL A 119 -2.51 3.96 -5.68
CA VAL A 119 -3.29 3.10 -4.78
C VAL A 119 -4.67 2.80 -5.37
N PRO A 120 -4.78 1.86 -6.32
CA PRO A 120 -6.09 1.34 -6.75
C PRO A 120 -6.78 0.58 -5.63
N ALA A 121 -8.07 0.86 -5.40
CA ALA A 121 -8.89 0.19 -4.39
C ALA A 121 -10.29 -0.11 -4.92
N SER A 122 -10.90 -1.21 -4.47
CA SER A 122 -12.23 -1.64 -4.88
C SER A 122 -13.37 -0.88 -4.17
N SER A 123 -13.05 -0.11 -3.14
CA SER A 123 -14.02 0.62 -2.32
C SER A 123 -13.91 2.12 -2.52
N ALA A 124 -15.00 2.77 -2.95
CA ALA A 124 -15.06 4.22 -3.08
C ALA A 124 -14.85 4.93 -1.72
N VAL A 125 -15.31 4.33 -0.63
CA VAL A 125 -15.11 4.86 0.73
C VAL A 125 -13.63 4.79 1.13
N ALA A 126 -12.97 3.66 0.85
CA ALA A 126 -11.52 3.53 1.10
C ALA A 126 -10.71 4.54 0.26
N VAL A 127 -11.11 4.78 -0.99
CA VAL A 127 -10.52 5.82 -1.84
C VAL A 127 -10.68 7.19 -1.21
N SER A 128 -11.87 7.56 -0.78
CA SER A 128 -12.13 8.85 -0.16
C SER A 128 -11.33 9.04 1.13
N ALA A 129 -11.34 8.02 2.00
CA ALA A 129 -10.63 8.05 3.28
C ALA A 129 -9.10 8.20 3.09
N GLY A 130 -8.50 7.38 2.22
CA GLY A 130 -7.05 7.44 1.97
C GLY A 130 -6.60 8.78 1.39
N ARG A 131 -7.41 9.33 0.46
CA ARG A 131 -7.12 10.66 -0.11
C ARG A 131 -7.23 11.77 0.91
N ALA A 132 -8.28 11.78 1.73
CA ALA A 132 -8.55 12.86 2.67
C ALA A 132 -7.63 12.84 3.90
N LEU A 133 -7.31 11.65 4.40
CA LEU A 133 -6.59 11.48 5.67
C LEU A 133 -5.09 11.27 5.49
N PHE A 134 -4.71 10.51 4.46
CA PHE A 134 -3.33 10.01 4.31
C PHE A 134 -2.62 10.54 3.06
N GLY A 135 -3.28 11.40 2.26
CA GLY A 135 -2.67 11.93 1.04
C GLY A 135 -2.32 10.86 0.02
N GLU A 136 -3.04 9.74 0.04
CA GLU A 136 -2.82 8.64 -0.88
C GLU A 136 -3.45 8.93 -2.24
N PRO A 137 -2.73 8.73 -3.35
CA PRO A 137 -3.30 8.90 -4.69
C PRO A 137 -4.20 7.72 -5.05
N LYS A 138 -5.22 7.48 -4.19
CA LYS A 138 -6.21 6.42 -4.36
C LYS A 138 -7.16 6.72 -5.51
N PHE A 139 -7.56 5.66 -6.21
CA PHE A 139 -8.58 5.70 -7.25
C PHE A 139 -9.34 4.37 -7.28
N VAL A 140 -10.60 4.42 -7.75
CA VAL A 140 -11.42 3.22 -7.85
C VAL A 140 -10.90 2.31 -8.95
N SER A 141 -10.76 1.03 -8.63
CA SER A 141 -10.35 -0.03 -9.54
C SER A 141 -11.16 -1.29 -9.29
N LEU A 142 -11.27 -2.12 -10.30
CA LEU A 142 -11.81 -3.47 -10.17
C LEU A 142 -10.69 -4.49 -10.20
N PHE A 143 -10.93 -5.62 -9.52
CA PHE A 143 -9.94 -6.65 -9.33
C PHE A 143 -10.53 -8.00 -9.67
N GLU A 144 -9.80 -8.78 -10.47
CA GLU A 144 -10.00 -10.20 -10.58
C GLU A 144 -8.92 -10.86 -9.72
N THR A 145 -9.31 -11.72 -8.77
CA THR A 145 -8.36 -12.27 -7.80
C THR A 145 -8.53 -13.78 -7.65
N ALA A 146 -7.43 -14.51 -7.77
CA ALA A 146 -7.28 -15.90 -7.35
C ALA A 146 -6.12 -15.91 -6.34
N VAL A 147 -6.44 -15.59 -5.08
CA VAL A 147 -5.45 -15.45 -4.02
C VAL A 147 -5.70 -16.47 -2.93
N PRO A 148 -4.67 -16.80 -2.16
CA PRO A 148 -4.79 -17.72 -1.03
C PRO A 148 -5.96 -17.37 -0.11
N SER A 149 -6.54 -18.35 0.53
CA SER A 149 -7.58 -18.15 1.54
C SER A 149 -7.40 -19.15 2.66
N LEU A 150 -7.32 -18.64 3.89
CA LEU A 150 -7.28 -19.50 5.09
C LEU A 150 -8.53 -20.37 5.23
N ASN A 151 -9.68 -19.90 4.72
CA ASN A 151 -10.96 -20.59 4.81
C ASN A 151 -11.24 -21.50 3.61
N ASN A 152 -10.38 -21.47 2.60
CA ASN A 152 -10.54 -22.28 1.39
C ASN A 152 -9.17 -22.81 0.93
N PRO A 153 -8.53 -23.67 1.74
CA PRO A 153 -7.25 -24.26 1.36
C PRO A 153 -7.44 -25.10 0.07
N PRO A 154 -6.42 -25.18 -0.79
CA PRO A 154 -6.51 -26.04 -1.96
C PRO A 154 -6.81 -27.48 -1.54
N PRO A 155 -7.61 -28.23 -2.33
CA PRO A 155 -8.05 -29.60 -1.99
C PRO A 155 -6.90 -30.59 -1.77
N SER A 156 -5.71 -30.29 -2.24
CA SER A 156 -4.51 -31.10 -2.13
C SER A 156 -3.71 -30.88 -0.85
N THR A 157 -4.07 -29.88 -0.04
CA THR A 157 -3.36 -29.62 1.21
C THR A 157 -4.07 -30.37 2.33
N PRO A 158 -3.54 -31.48 2.86
CA PRO A 158 -4.15 -32.14 4.01
C PRO A 158 -4.08 -31.16 5.20
N ILE A 159 -5.23 -30.80 5.74
CA ILE A 159 -5.33 -30.14 7.03
C ILE A 159 -4.82 -31.16 8.06
N ARG A 160 -3.54 -31.19 8.32
CA ARG A 160 -2.99 -31.90 9.46
C ARG A 160 -3.29 -31.10 10.71
N GLY A 161 -4.49 -31.25 11.21
CA GLY A 161 -4.88 -30.78 12.50
C GLY A 161 -4.26 -31.62 13.60
N GLU A 162 -3.05 -31.32 14.00
CA GLU A 162 -2.66 -31.54 15.37
C GLU A 162 -3.00 -30.29 16.14
N LEU A 163 -3.76 -30.38 17.21
CA LEU A 163 -4.14 -29.31 18.13
C LEU A 163 -2.96 -28.59 18.79
N ARG A 164 -1.74 -28.89 18.40
CA ARG A 164 -0.48 -28.29 18.83
C ARG A 164 0.30 -27.70 17.65
N GLY A 165 -0.19 -26.65 17.08
CA GLY A 165 0.44 -25.92 15.98
C GLY A 165 -0.29 -26.20 14.68
N VAL A 166 -1.33 -25.45 14.46
CA VAL A 166 -1.93 -25.36 13.13
C VAL A 166 -0.90 -24.65 12.27
N THR A 167 -0.08 -25.38 11.56
CA THR A 167 0.72 -24.83 10.48
C THR A 167 -0.27 -24.57 9.35
N PHE A 168 -0.80 -23.37 9.28
CA PHE A 168 -1.52 -22.91 8.11
C PHE A 168 -0.46 -22.80 7.02
N GLN A 169 -0.37 -23.79 6.15
CA GLN A 169 0.27 -23.58 4.87
C GLN A 169 -0.63 -22.60 4.12
N SER A 170 -0.24 -21.36 4.13
CA SER A 170 -0.82 -20.38 3.22
C SER A 170 -0.73 -20.95 1.81
N PRO A 171 -1.83 -21.06 1.06
CA PRO A 171 -1.73 -21.41 -0.33
C PRO A 171 -0.76 -20.45 -0.98
N SER A 172 0.14 -20.99 -1.78
CA SER A 172 1.34 -20.26 -2.25
C SER A 172 1.09 -19.34 -3.41
N LYS A 173 -0.01 -19.57 -4.18
CA LYS A 173 -0.24 -18.90 -5.46
C LYS A 173 -1.10 -17.67 -5.31
N TRP A 174 -0.56 -16.55 -5.76
CA TRP A 174 -1.25 -15.28 -5.86
C TRP A 174 -1.37 -14.89 -7.33
N GLU A 175 -2.59 -14.70 -7.77
CA GLU A 175 -2.88 -14.17 -9.10
C GLU A 175 -3.95 -13.09 -8.98
N TYR A 176 -3.68 -11.94 -9.55
CA TYR A 176 -4.66 -10.87 -9.61
C TYR A 176 -4.43 -9.95 -10.79
N THR A 177 -5.55 -9.45 -11.33
CA THR A 177 -5.58 -8.44 -12.39
C THR A 177 -6.19 -7.17 -11.82
N VAL A 178 -5.50 -6.05 -11.97
CA VAL A 178 -5.99 -4.71 -11.64
C VAL A 178 -6.54 -4.08 -12.91
N GLN A 179 -7.79 -3.61 -12.86
CA GLN A 179 -8.49 -3.03 -14.01
C GLN A 179 -8.92 -1.60 -13.69
N THR A 180 -8.96 -0.74 -14.70
CA THR A 180 -9.63 0.55 -14.57
C THR A 180 -11.12 0.32 -14.28
N ALA A 181 -11.72 1.24 -13.53
CA ALA A 181 -13.15 1.22 -13.27
C ALA A 181 -13.86 2.24 -14.14
N VAL A 182 -14.96 1.81 -14.78
CA VAL A 182 -15.83 2.69 -15.55
C VAL A 182 -17.15 2.79 -14.82
N ARG A 183 -17.56 4.00 -14.43
CA ARG A 183 -18.83 4.21 -13.77
C ARG A 183 -19.97 3.78 -14.69
N SER A 184 -20.77 2.81 -14.26
CA SER A 184 -21.87 2.22 -15.03
C SER A 184 -23.26 2.57 -14.50
N GLY A 185 -23.34 3.17 -13.31
CA GLY A 185 -24.61 3.52 -12.66
C GLY A 185 -24.47 3.87 -11.19
N GLY A 186 -25.56 3.65 -10.45
CA GLY A 186 -25.62 3.93 -9.02
C GLY A 186 -25.84 5.40 -8.67
N THR A 187 -25.89 5.68 -7.39
CA THR A 187 -25.97 7.05 -6.84
C THR A 187 -24.57 7.62 -6.59
N VAL A 188 -24.48 8.89 -6.22
CA VAL A 188 -23.21 9.49 -5.79
C VAL A 188 -22.68 8.79 -4.53
N MET A 189 -23.58 8.37 -3.64
CA MET A 189 -23.24 7.73 -2.37
C MET A 189 -22.97 6.22 -2.50
N ASP A 190 -23.46 5.60 -3.57
CA ASP A 190 -23.31 4.17 -3.86
C ASP A 190 -23.14 3.99 -5.38
N PRO A 191 -21.96 4.33 -5.92
CA PRO A 191 -21.69 4.24 -7.34
C PRO A 191 -21.44 2.79 -7.75
N THR A 192 -21.97 2.42 -8.92
CA THR A 192 -21.73 1.13 -9.54
C THR A 192 -20.67 1.28 -10.62
N PHE A 193 -19.73 0.35 -10.66
CA PHE A 193 -18.64 0.33 -11.64
C PHE A 193 -18.64 -0.97 -12.43
N SER A 194 -18.22 -0.85 -13.68
CA SER A 194 -17.92 -1.98 -14.58
C SER A 194 -16.43 -2.06 -14.84
N PRO A 195 -15.89 -3.26 -15.13
CA PRO A 195 -14.51 -3.43 -15.50
C PRO A 195 -14.16 -2.63 -16.76
N GLY A 196 -13.06 -1.90 -16.68
CA GLY A 196 -12.44 -1.25 -17.84
C GLY A 196 -11.22 -2.03 -18.33
N ALA A 197 -10.27 -1.32 -18.93
CA ALA A 197 -9.04 -1.93 -19.44
C ALA A 197 -8.15 -2.43 -18.28
N PRO A 198 -7.51 -3.60 -18.42
CA PRO A 198 -6.54 -4.07 -17.44
C PRO A 198 -5.32 -3.15 -17.40
N ILE A 199 -4.88 -2.82 -16.18
CA ILE A 199 -3.65 -2.08 -15.90
C ILE A 199 -2.48 -3.07 -15.92
N TYR A 200 -2.59 -4.14 -15.15
CA TYR A 200 -1.63 -5.24 -15.14
C TYR A 200 -2.24 -6.50 -14.52
N THR A 201 -1.60 -7.64 -14.79
CA THR A 201 -1.80 -8.91 -14.11
C THR A 201 -0.50 -9.32 -13.45
N LEU A 202 -0.57 -9.75 -12.19
CA LEU A 202 0.54 -10.33 -11.45
C LEU A 202 0.22 -11.78 -11.11
N GLN A 203 1.22 -12.63 -11.29
CA GLN A 203 1.22 -14.02 -10.83
C GLN A 203 2.50 -14.27 -10.05
N VAL A 204 2.40 -14.80 -8.85
CA VAL A 204 3.55 -15.25 -8.05
C VAL A 204 3.21 -16.51 -7.28
N ASP A 205 4.12 -17.47 -7.29
CA ASP A 205 4.00 -18.68 -6.50
C ASP A 205 5.07 -18.67 -5.42
N LEU A 206 4.65 -18.54 -4.19
CA LEU A 206 5.51 -18.46 -3.01
C LEU A 206 5.73 -19.83 -2.35
N ASP A 207 5.39 -20.93 -3.07
CA ASP A 207 5.61 -22.28 -2.56
C ASP A 207 7.10 -22.54 -2.26
N GLY A 208 7.34 -23.25 -1.18
CA GLY A 208 8.68 -23.58 -0.72
C GLY A 208 9.45 -22.39 -0.08
N LEU A 209 8.90 -21.20 -0.02
CA LEU A 209 9.48 -20.12 0.77
C LEU A 209 9.23 -20.36 2.27
N ALA A 210 10.21 -20.00 3.08
CA ALA A 210 10.15 -20.12 4.54
C ALA A 210 10.29 -18.75 5.19
N PRO A 211 9.21 -17.93 5.24
CA PRO A 211 9.26 -16.63 5.86
C PRO A 211 9.61 -16.73 7.34
N ILE A 212 10.48 -15.87 7.80
CA ILE A 212 10.81 -15.71 9.22
C ILE A 212 10.03 -14.51 9.78
N GLY A 213 9.56 -14.65 11.02
CA GLY A 213 8.80 -13.59 11.68
C GLY A 213 9.65 -12.34 11.87
N ALA A 214 9.17 -11.21 11.39
CA ALA A 214 9.81 -9.93 11.64
C ALA A 214 9.54 -9.43 13.06
N ASN A 215 10.50 -8.71 13.62
CA ASN A 215 10.39 -8.12 14.96
C ASN A 215 9.50 -6.88 15.00
N ALA A 216 9.25 -6.27 13.83
CA ALA A 216 8.46 -5.04 13.76
C ALA A 216 7.00 -5.36 13.46
N THR A 217 6.13 -4.80 14.29
CA THR A 217 4.68 -4.77 14.06
C THR A 217 4.20 -3.40 13.62
N GLU A 218 5.06 -2.38 13.65
CA GLU A 218 4.75 -1.01 13.25
C GLU A 218 5.49 -0.66 11.95
N MET A 219 4.76 -0.14 10.99
CA MET A 219 5.29 0.40 9.73
C MET A 219 4.87 1.87 9.59
N VAL A 220 5.81 2.74 9.23
CA VAL A 220 5.48 4.10 8.80
C VAL A 220 5.25 4.11 7.30
N GLU A 221 4.38 4.99 6.84
CA GLU A 221 4.07 5.19 5.44
C GLU A 221 3.84 6.66 5.16
N TYR A 222 3.98 7.06 3.90
CA TYR A 222 3.92 8.47 3.51
C TYR A 222 2.99 8.70 2.32
N GLY A 223 2.26 9.82 2.39
CA GLY A 223 1.46 10.36 1.31
C GLY A 223 1.61 11.88 1.23
N HIS A 224 1.01 12.50 0.23
CA HIS A 224 1.16 13.94 0.01
C HIS A 224 -0.16 14.58 -0.40
N LEU A 225 -0.81 15.30 0.51
CA LEU A 225 -2.13 15.91 0.29
C LEU A 225 -2.17 16.88 -0.90
N GLY A 226 -1.08 17.61 -1.15
CA GLY A 226 -0.99 18.59 -2.23
C GLY A 226 -0.75 18.01 -3.62
N LEU A 227 -0.39 16.73 -3.75
CA LEU A 227 -0.02 16.09 -5.03
C LEU A 227 -1.06 15.07 -5.52
N LEU A 228 -2.23 15.04 -4.91
CA LEU A 228 -3.28 14.10 -5.32
C LEU A 228 -3.78 14.43 -6.73
N PRO A 229 -3.80 13.43 -7.66
CA PRO A 229 -4.36 13.65 -8.98
C PRO A 229 -5.87 13.95 -8.85
N PRO A 230 -6.47 14.70 -9.79
CA PRO A 230 -7.90 14.90 -9.84
C PRO A 230 -8.64 13.55 -9.82
N HIS A 231 -9.68 13.45 -9.02
CA HIS A 231 -10.52 12.27 -8.99
C HIS A 231 -11.94 12.66 -9.40
N HIS A 232 -12.27 12.49 -10.66
CA HIS A 232 -13.49 12.99 -11.29
C HIS A 232 -14.78 12.28 -10.85
N GLU A 233 -14.69 11.17 -10.11
CA GLU A 233 -15.82 10.29 -9.89
C GLU A 233 -16.49 10.43 -8.52
N LEU A 234 -15.91 11.18 -7.61
CA LEU A 234 -16.44 11.41 -6.26
C LEU A 234 -16.65 12.90 -6.01
N THR A 235 -17.22 13.59 -6.99
CA THR A 235 -17.58 14.99 -6.83
C THR A 235 -18.87 15.12 -6.03
N SER A 236 -18.81 16.00 -5.06
CA SER A 236 -19.89 16.60 -4.28
C SER A 236 -20.75 15.67 -3.41
N GLU A 237 -20.94 16.09 -2.22
CA GLU A 237 -21.95 15.67 -1.24
C GLU A 237 -21.62 14.51 -0.28
N GLY A 238 -20.39 14.25 0.06
CA GLY A 238 -20.16 13.45 1.25
C GLY A 238 -18.85 12.70 1.34
N PHE A 239 -18.27 12.33 0.22
CA PHE A 239 -17.03 11.56 0.21
C PHE A 239 -15.96 12.14 -0.70
N ALA A 240 -16.28 13.19 -1.44
CA ALA A 240 -15.32 13.83 -2.29
C ALA A 240 -14.59 14.93 -1.53
N TRP A 241 -13.29 14.91 -1.65
CA TRP A 241 -12.52 16.09 -1.48
C TRP A 241 -12.85 17.02 -2.65
N THR A 242 -13.78 17.96 -2.46
CA THR A 242 -14.11 18.95 -3.48
C THR A 242 -12.99 19.97 -3.58
N GLU A 243 -12.84 20.59 -4.74
CA GLU A 243 -11.89 21.69 -4.95
C GLU A 243 -12.12 22.88 -4.01
N ASP A 244 -13.28 22.94 -3.36
CA ASP A 244 -13.68 23.98 -2.39
C ASP A 244 -13.04 23.81 -1.00
N HIS A 245 -12.40 22.71 -0.70
CA HIS A 245 -11.60 22.56 0.50
C HIS A 245 -10.15 22.94 0.17
N PRO A 246 -9.62 24.06 0.71
CA PRO A 246 -8.23 24.41 0.49
C PRO A 246 -7.35 23.27 0.99
N ARG A 247 -6.71 22.57 0.06
CA ARG A 247 -5.71 21.58 0.40
C ARG A 247 -4.50 22.34 0.93
N PRO A 248 -3.92 21.93 2.06
CA PRO A 248 -2.62 22.45 2.45
C PRO A 248 -1.65 22.09 1.31
N THR A 249 -1.27 23.10 0.53
CA THR A 249 -0.30 22.94 -0.53
C THR A 249 1.03 22.60 0.10
N GLY A 250 1.58 21.43 -0.24
CA GLY A 250 2.90 21.01 0.23
C GLY A 250 2.91 20.11 1.47
N ALA A 251 1.77 19.67 1.97
CA ALA A 251 1.74 18.84 3.17
C ALA A 251 2.07 17.36 2.87
N LEU A 252 3.27 16.95 3.24
CA LEU A 252 3.63 15.55 3.42
C LEU A 252 2.99 15.04 4.70
N VAL A 253 2.27 13.94 4.62
CA VAL A 253 1.66 13.26 5.77
C VAL A 253 2.25 11.89 5.97
N GLY A 254 2.35 11.47 7.22
CA GLY A 254 2.74 10.11 7.60
C GLY A 254 1.59 9.39 8.27
N GLY A 255 1.48 8.10 8.02
CA GLY A 255 0.62 7.17 8.72
C GLY A 255 1.43 6.10 9.44
N ARG A 256 0.79 5.38 10.36
CA ARG A 256 1.41 4.24 11.03
C ARG A 256 0.46 3.07 11.04
N TRP A 257 0.94 1.98 10.47
CA TRP A 257 0.29 0.68 10.51
C TRP A 257 0.80 -0.12 11.70
N ASN A 258 -0.12 -0.74 12.42
CA ASN A 258 0.21 -1.64 13.52
C ASN A 258 -0.38 -3.02 13.20
N LEU A 259 0.46 -3.98 12.88
CA LEU A 259 0.08 -5.35 12.58
C LEU A 259 -0.03 -6.14 13.89
N PHE A 260 -1.21 -6.71 14.16
CA PHE A 260 -1.47 -7.51 15.38
C PHE A 260 -1.31 -9.01 15.09
N GLY A 261 -0.17 -9.38 14.56
CA GLY A 261 0.16 -10.76 14.24
C GLY A 261 1.58 -10.90 13.72
N VAL A 262 1.95 -12.10 13.32
CA VAL A 262 3.28 -12.36 12.79
C VAL A 262 3.35 -11.92 11.34
N TYR A 263 4.16 -10.93 11.08
CA TYR A 263 4.56 -10.54 9.75
C TYR A 263 5.78 -11.36 9.34
N GLY A 264 5.65 -12.15 8.29
CA GLY A 264 6.71 -13.01 7.79
C GLY A 264 7.45 -12.37 6.64
N VAL A 265 8.78 -12.44 6.64
CA VAL A 265 9.63 -11.92 5.57
C VAL A 265 10.63 -12.95 5.10
N CYS A 266 10.94 -12.97 3.80
CA CYS A 266 12.03 -13.76 3.24
C CYS A 266 12.55 -13.18 1.92
N GLU A 267 13.75 -13.60 1.55
CA GLU A 267 14.29 -13.35 0.22
C GLU A 267 13.56 -14.20 -0.82
N ILE A 268 13.45 -13.69 -2.04
CA ILE A 268 12.93 -14.42 -3.19
C ILE A 268 14.09 -14.78 -4.12
N GLY A 269 14.25 -16.08 -4.37
CA GLY A 269 15.24 -16.58 -5.33
C GLY A 269 14.78 -16.40 -6.79
N GLY A 270 15.73 -16.46 -7.72
CA GLY A 270 15.46 -16.38 -9.15
C GLY A 270 14.57 -17.50 -9.70
N SER A 271 14.46 -18.63 -8.99
CA SER A 271 13.62 -19.78 -9.33
C SER A 271 12.16 -19.63 -8.89
N THR A 272 11.82 -18.70 -8.03
CA THR A 272 10.43 -18.46 -7.62
C THR A 272 9.59 -18.09 -8.84
N PRO A 273 8.50 -18.79 -9.15
CA PRO A 273 7.64 -18.47 -10.27
C PRO A 273 7.03 -17.08 -10.08
N TYR A 274 7.24 -16.21 -11.06
CA TYR A 274 6.76 -14.83 -11.04
C TYR A 274 6.53 -14.34 -12.46
N ALA A 275 5.39 -13.69 -12.69
CA ALA A 275 5.09 -12.99 -13.93
C ALA A 275 4.33 -11.68 -13.64
N LEU A 276 4.79 -10.60 -14.25
CA LEU A 276 4.10 -9.32 -14.30
C LEU A 276 3.84 -8.97 -15.76
N THR A 277 2.56 -8.91 -16.13
CA THR A 277 2.13 -8.59 -17.49
C THR A 277 1.35 -7.28 -17.48
N PHE A 278 1.79 -6.30 -18.26
CA PHE A 278 1.07 -5.03 -18.40
C PHE A 278 -0.10 -5.19 -19.35
N GLY A 279 -1.21 -4.55 -19.00
CA GLY A 279 -2.45 -4.62 -19.74
C GLY A 279 -2.56 -3.58 -20.85
N THR A 280 -3.80 -3.19 -21.17
CA THR A 280 -4.13 -2.28 -22.28
C THR A 280 -4.58 -0.89 -21.82
N ALA A 281 -4.52 -0.59 -20.53
CA ALA A 281 -4.88 0.72 -19.97
C ALA A 281 -3.79 1.77 -20.25
N THR A 282 -3.53 2.07 -21.52
CA THR A 282 -2.42 2.93 -21.97
C THR A 282 -2.43 4.35 -21.39
N GLY A 283 -3.58 4.83 -20.93
CA GLY A 283 -3.72 6.12 -20.22
C GLY A 283 -3.47 6.07 -18.73
N SER A 284 -3.23 4.88 -18.15
CA SER A 284 -3.00 4.73 -16.72
C SER A 284 -1.60 5.20 -16.34
N SER A 285 -1.52 6.23 -15.50
CA SER A 285 -0.24 6.70 -14.92
C SER A 285 0.43 5.60 -14.09
N MET A 286 -0.35 4.78 -13.36
CA MET A 286 0.17 3.64 -12.62
C MET A 286 0.88 2.65 -13.54
N MET A 287 0.26 2.26 -14.65
CA MET A 287 0.88 1.34 -15.60
C MET A 287 2.20 1.88 -16.13
N LEU A 288 2.23 3.16 -16.51
CA LEU A 288 3.43 3.80 -17.06
C LEU A 288 4.56 3.87 -16.04
N ASP A 289 4.25 4.21 -14.78
CA ASP A 289 5.25 4.27 -13.71
C ASP A 289 5.74 2.87 -13.32
N MET A 290 4.86 1.88 -13.25
CA MET A 290 5.26 0.48 -13.05
C MET A 290 6.15 -0.03 -14.17
N GLN A 291 5.82 0.23 -15.45
CA GLN A 291 6.67 -0.14 -16.58
C GLN A 291 8.06 0.49 -16.47
N ARG A 292 8.12 1.77 -16.10
CA ARG A 292 9.39 2.51 -15.96
C ARG A 292 10.25 2.00 -14.81
N LEU A 293 9.64 1.75 -13.65
CA LEU A 293 10.35 1.44 -12.41
C LEU A 293 10.67 -0.05 -12.29
N ILE A 294 9.69 -0.92 -12.56
CA ILE A 294 9.79 -2.37 -12.32
C ILE A 294 9.58 -3.24 -13.56
N GLY A 295 9.35 -2.66 -14.74
CA GLY A 295 9.19 -3.41 -15.98
C GLY A 295 10.41 -4.29 -16.26
N GLY A 296 10.18 -5.59 -16.48
CA GLY A 296 11.23 -6.59 -16.71
C GLY A 296 12.06 -6.97 -15.48
N LYS A 297 11.78 -6.40 -14.30
CA LYS A 297 12.47 -6.73 -13.06
C LYS A 297 11.74 -7.83 -12.29
N ARG A 298 12.49 -8.50 -11.41
CA ARG A 298 11.95 -9.50 -10.49
C ARG A 298 12.03 -8.96 -9.06
N PRO A 299 11.09 -9.34 -8.19
CA PRO A 299 11.22 -9.03 -6.77
C PRO A 299 12.37 -9.84 -6.16
N VAL A 300 13.01 -9.28 -5.13
CA VAL A 300 14.12 -9.90 -4.41
C VAL A 300 13.72 -10.31 -2.99
N ALA A 301 12.62 -9.80 -2.49
CA ALA A 301 12.10 -10.18 -1.18
C ALA A 301 10.57 -10.11 -1.17
N VAL A 302 9.97 -10.80 -0.20
CA VAL A 302 8.54 -10.77 0.07
C VAL A 302 8.28 -10.59 1.56
N GLY A 303 7.25 -9.83 1.88
CA GLY A 303 6.60 -9.79 3.16
C GLY A 303 5.20 -10.39 3.07
N LEU A 304 4.79 -11.14 4.09
CA LEU A 304 3.51 -11.84 4.15
C LEU A 304 2.84 -11.60 5.49
N PHE A 305 1.55 -11.29 5.45
CA PHE A 305 0.75 -11.20 6.66
C PHE A 305 -0.67 -11.73 6.39
N GLU A 306 -1.14 -12.57 7.31
CA GLU A 306 -2.51 -13.06 7.31
C GLU A 306 -3.00 -13.21 8.75
N SER A 307 -4.06 -12.51 9.13
CA SER A 307 -4.62 -12.65 10.47
C SER A 307 -6.02 -12.01 10.60
N PRO A 308 -6.89 -12.52 11.44
CA PRO A 308 -7.97 -11.85 12.13
C PRO A 308 -7.67 -11.72 13.65
N PRO A 309 -7.97 -10.57 14.32
CA PRO A 309 -8.04 -9.22 13.78
C PRO A 309 -6.65 -8.76 13.38
N ALA A 310 -6.57 -7.92 12.35
CA ALA A 310 -5.32 -7.79 11.65
C ALA A 310 -4.50 -6.56 12.03
N ALA A 311 -5.08 -5.38 11.95
CA ALA A 311 -4.34 -4.14 12.05
C ALA A 311 -5.21 -2.97 12.51
N ALA A 312 -4.56 -1.91 12.95
CA ALA A 312 -5.16 -0.60 13.09
C ALA A 312 -4.26 0.42 12.41
N GLU A 313 -4.85 1.32 11.65
CA GLU A 313 -4.15 2.47 11.10
C GLU A 313 -4.46 3.68 11.95
N SER A 314 -3.41 4.26 12.53
CA SER A 314 -3.50 5.44 13.35
C SER A 314 -3.76 6.67 12.50
N ARG A 315 -4.27 7.73 13.13
CA ARG A 315 -4.47 9.01 12.47
C ARG A 315 -3.16 9.51 11.85
N ALA A 316 -3.21 9.97 10.60
CA ALA A 316 -2.10 10.62 9.95
C ALA A 316 -1.64 11.88 10.70
N PHE A 317 -0.39 12.23 10.56
CA PHE A 317 0.24 13.42 11.13
C PHE A 317 0.99 14.19 10.05
N TYR A 318 1.10 15.50 10.21
CA TYR A 318 1.98 16.29 9.36
C TYR A 318 3.43 16.00 9.72
N VAL A 319 4.24 15.67 8.72
CA VAL A 319 5.67 15.42 8.93
C VAL A 319 6.42 16.71 9.26
N ASP A 320 6.01 17.80 8.60
CA ASP A 320 6.54 19.16 8.81
C ASP A 320 5.39 20.10 9.18
N PRO A 321 4.98 20.13 10.46
CA PRO A 321 3.82 20.91 10.89
C PRO A 321 4.01 22.43 10.78
N GLU A 322 5.25 22.92 10.62
CA GLU A 322 5.54 24.34 10.43
C GLU A 322 5.26 24.84 9.00
N ALA A 323 5.18 23.92 8.01
CA ALA A 323 4.87 24.28 6.63
C ALA A 323 3.41 24.79 6.44
N GLU A 324 2.51 24.54 7.41
CA GLU A 324 1.15 25.09 7.39
C GLU A 324 1.06 26.60 7.72
N GLY A 325 2.09 27.15 8.38
CA GLY A 325 2.09 28.55 8.83
C GLY A 325 2.24 29.58 7.73
N GLU A 326 2.77 29.19 6.57
CA GLU A 326 3.02 30.10 5.43
C GLU A 326 1.86 30.19 4.42
N ALA A 327 0.82 29.38 4.58
CA ALA A 327 -0.33 29.32 3.66
C ALA A 327 -1.60 30.02 4.19
N ARG A 328 -1.47 30.89 5.20
CA ARG A 328 -2.58 31.69 5.72
C ARG A 328 -2.48 33.15 5.30
#